data_24c1a105e35c9dac7523b747af7902e9
#
_entry.id   24c1a105e35c9dac7523b747af7902e9
#
_cell.length_a   1.000
_cell.length_b   1.000
_cell.length_c   1.000
_cell.angle_alpha   90.00
_cell.angle_beta   90.00
_cell.angle_gamma   90.00
#
_symmetry.space_group_name_H-M   'P 1'
#
loop_
_entity.id
_entity.type
_entity.pdbx_description
1 polymer ?
#
loop_
_entity_poly.entity_id
_entity_poly.type
_entity_poly.pdbx_seq_one_letter_code
_entity_poly.pdbx_strand_id
1 'polypeptide(L)'
;MEKKTNKIVVERDTFEKDGRTFFSYFIKGQIRGKEVRVAVIPPDKGGYAVLDIVFGNEMKADLITTPFEIKDEATGKIFKGNSYTVQTKDENGEVYECNVKPYRNSDKTLLNMLMKKN
;
A
#
# COMPACT_ATOMS: atom_id res chain seq x y z
N MET A 1 4.23 -14.36 15.19
CA MET A 1 4.41 -12.90 15.05
C MET A 1 3.09 -12.29 14.60
N GLU A 2 2.74 -11.20 15.22
CA GLU A 2 1.42 -10.60 15.02
C GLU A 2 1.41 -9.60 13.86
N LYS A 3 0.29 -9.58 13.14
CA LYS A 3 0.02 -8.54 12.14
C LYS A 3 -0.22 -7.22 12.84
N LYS A 4 0.32 -6.15 12.26
CA LYS A 4 0.07 -4.79 12.74
C LYS A 4 -0.83 -4.07 11.76
N THR A 5 -1.77 -3.30 12.28
CA THR A 5 -2.74 -2.57 11.47
C THR A 5 -2.74 -1.10 11.84
N ASN A 6 -2.62 -0.23 10.83
CA ASN A 6 -2.69 1.22 10.99
C ASN A 6 -3.68 1.81 10.03
N LYS A 7 -4.40 2.83 10.48
CA LYS A 7 -5.30 3.57 9.59
C LYS A 7 -4.52 4.57 8.76
N ILE A 8 -4.75 4.56 7.45
CA ILE A 8 -4.08 5.45 6.51
C ILE A 8 -5.07 5.99 5.48
N VAL A 9 -4.62 6.99 4.74
CA VAL A 9 -5.33 7.49 3.56
C VAL A 9 -4.47 7.21 2.35
N VAL A 10 -5.08 6.59 1.34
CA VAL A 10 -4.44 6.35 0.05
C VAL A 10 -4.94 7.42 -0.92
N GLU A 11 -4.05 8.15 -1.53
CA GLU A 11 -4.38 9.26 -2.43
C GLU A 11 -4.28 8.84 -3.89
N ARG A 12 -5.19 9.36 -4.71
CA ARG A 12 -5.22 9.10 -6.13
C ARG A 12 -4.51 10.21 -6.90
N ASP A 13 -3.63 9.81 -7.81
CA ASP A 13 -3.04 10.70 -8.80
C ASP A 13 -3.65 10.38 -10.16
N THR A 14 -3.93 11.42 -10.92
CA THR A 14 -4.46 11.31 -12.27
C THR A 14 -3.41 11.77 -13.27
N PHE A 15 -3.20 11.01 -14.33
CA PHE A 15 -2.30 11.43 -15.40
C PHE A 15 -2.87 11.04 -16.76
N GLU A 16 -2.47 11.79 -17.78
CA GLU A 16 -2.91 11.55 -19.16
C GLU A 16 -1.74 11.07 -20.01
N LYS A 17 -2.01 10.05 -20.83
CA LYS A 17 -1.05 9.52 -21.79
C LYS A 17 -1.80 9.03 -23.01
N ASP A 18 -1.35 9.48 -24.20
CA ASP A 18 -1.93 9.07 -25.50
C ASP A 18 -3.45 9.30 -25.58
N GLY A 19 -3.93 10.41 -25.04
CA GLY A 19 -5.35 10.75 -25.04
C GLY A 19 -6.20 9.98 -24.07
N ARG A 20 -5.59 9.19 -23.17
CA ARG A 20 -6.29 8.42 -22.16
C ARG A 20 -5.94 8.92 -20.76
N THR A 21 -6.92 8.87 -19.87
CA THR A 21 -6.73 9.24 -18.48
C THR A 21 -6.47 7.98 -17.65
N PHE A 22 -5.38 8.01 -16.88
CA PHE A 22 -5.00 6.92 -16.00
C PHE A 22 -5.02 7.37 -14.54
N PHE A 23 -5.34 6.43 -13.66
CA PHE A 23 -5.37 6.67 -12.22
C PHE A 23 -4.33 5.80 -11.54
N SER A 24 -3.69 6.36 -10.51
CA SER A 24 -2.74 5.62 -9.67
C SER A 24 -2.99 5.96 -8.22
N TYR A 25 -2.83 5.00 -7.34
CA TYR A 25 -3.02 5.18 -5.91
C TYR A 25 -1.68 5.06 -5.19
N PHE A 26 -1.46 5.97 -4.25
CA PHE A 26 -0.20 6.03 -3.50
C PHE A 26 -0.45 6.31 -2.02
N ILE A 27 0.38 5.68 -1.18
CA ILE A 27 0.55 6.11 0.20
C ILE A 27 1.60 7.20 0.17
N LYS A 28 1.23 8.41 0.56
CA LYS A 28 2.12 9.58 0.49
C LYS A 28 2.58 10.01 1.87
N GLY A 29 3.80 10.48 1.98
CA GLY A 29 4.34 11.02 3.20
C GLY A 29 5.60 11.81 2.94
N GLN A 30 6.22 12.30 4.00
CA GLN A 30 7.46 13.04 3.90
C GLN A 30 8.53 12.45 4.79
N ILE A 31 9.74 12.35 4.27
CA ILE A 31 10.92 11.95 5.01
C ILE A 31 11.95 13.05 4.83
N ARG A 32 12.32 13.70 5.94
CA ARG A 32 13.30 14.80 5.93
C ARG A 32 12.94 15.90 4.92
N GLY A 33 11.65 16.25 4.83
CA GLY A 33 11.18 17.28 3.93
C GLY A 33 10.99 16.86 2.48
N LYS A 34 11.30 15.63 2.13
CA LYS A 34 11.13 15.10 0.78
C LYS A 34 9.87 14.23 0.71
N GLU A 35 9.07 14.45 -0.33
CA GLU A 35 7.88 13.63 -0.56
C GLU A 35 8.28 12.20 -0.95
N VAL A 36 7.65 11.24 -0.29
CA VAL A 36 7.80 9.82 -0.61
C VAL A 36 6.43 9.26 -0.97
N ARG A 37 6.36 8.54 -2.08
CA ARG A 37 5.13 7.90 -2.55
C ARG A 37 5.36 6.41 -2.70
N VAL A 38 4.48 5.62 -2.10
CA VAL A 38 4.53 4.16 -2.20
C VAL A 38 3.33 3.70 -3.01
N ALA A 39 3.57 2.97 -4.08
CA ALA A 39 2.51 2.53 -4.97
C ALA A 39 1.59 1.51 -4.30
N VAL A 40 0.27 1.69 -4.50
CA VAL A 40 -0.76 0.76 -4.07
C VAL A 40 -1.41 0.19 -5.33
N ILE A 41 -1.35 -1.14 -5.46
CA ILE A 41 -1.85 -1.83 -6.65
C ILE A 41 -3.20 -2.47 -6.32
N PRO A 42 -4.26 -2.12 -7.07
CA PRO A 42 -5.59 -2.66 -6.80
C PRO A 42 -5.68 -4.16 -7.07
N PRO A 43 -6.70 -4.82 -6.51
CA PRO A 43 -6.91 -6.23 -6.77
C PRO A 43 -7.25 -6.48 -8.24
N ASP A 44 -7.03 -7.70 -8.72
CA ASP A 44 -7.30 -8.07 -10.11
C ASP A 44 -8.75 -7.88 -10.51
N LYS A 45 -9.69 -8.03 -9.58
CA LYS A 45 -11.11 -7.81 -9.84
C LYS A 45 -11.42 -6.33 -9.91
N GLY A 46 -11.68 -5.84 -11.11
CA GLY A 46 -12.14 -4.48 -11.35
C GLY A 46 -11.07 -3.40 -11.39
N GLY A 47 -9.90 -3.66 -10.84
CA GLY A 47 -8.75 -2.77 -10.94
C GLY A 47 -8.99 -1.34 -10.47
N TYR A 48 -8.26 -0.42 -11.07
CA TYR A 48 -8.31 1.01 -10.73
C TYR A 48 -9.69 1.63 -10.95
N ALA A 49 -10.43 1.16 -11.95
CA ALA A 49 -11.74 1.71 -12.26
C ALA A 49 -12.73 1.54 -11.09
N VAL A 50 -12.71 0.38 -10.45
CA VAL A 50 -13.58 0.11 -9.29
C VAL A 50 -13.21 1.01 -8.12
N LEU A 51 -11.91 1.12 -7.82
CA LEU A 51 -11.46 1.98 -6.73
C LEU A 51 -11.81 3.44 -6.98
N ASP A 52 -11.71 3.89 -8.23
CA ASP A 52 -12.05 5.26 -8.60
C ASP A 52 -13.53 5.56 -8.40
N ILE A 53 -14.40 4.65 -8.79
CA ILE A 53 -15.84 4.81 -8.63
C ILE A 53 -16.25 4.80 -7.15
N VAL A 54 -15.68 3.87 -6.38
CA VAL A 54 -16.10 3.66 -4.97
C VAL A 54 -15.49 4.71 -4.05
N PHE A 55 -14.22 5.06 -4.23
CA PHE A 55 -13.48 5.89 -3.28
C PHE A 55 -13.11 7.28 -3.78
N GLY A 56 -13.14 7.52 -5.08
CA GLY A 56 -12.78 8.82 -5.64
C GLY A 56 -11.32 9.19 -5.41
N ASN A 57 -11.09 10.44 -4.95
CA ASN A 57 -9.73 10.97 -4.80
C ASN A 57 -8.97 10.44 -3.59
N GLU A 58 -9.68 9.98 -2.59
CA GLU A 58 -9.09 9.48 -1.36
C GLU A 58 -9.75 8.18 -0.94
N MET A 59 -8.93 7.25 -0.54
CA MET A 59 -9.41 5.96 -0.03
C MET A 59 -8.94 5.82 1.42
N LYS A 60 -9.88 5.73 2.34
CA LYS A 60 -9.58 5.44 3.74
C LYS A 60 -9.40 3.94 3.89
N ALA A 61 -8.29 3.54 4.45
CA ALA A 61 -7.92 2.14 4.47
C ALA A 61 -7.10 1.77 5.70
N ASP A 62 -6.93 0.47 5.89
CA ASP A 62 -6.04 -0.07 6.89
C ASP A 62 -4.78 -0.59 6.21
N LEU A 63 -3.62 -0.11 6.66
CA LEU A 63 -2.33 -0.66 6.24
C LEU A 63 -2.01 -1.83 7.16
N ILE A 64 -1.92 -3.01 6.57
CA ILE A 64 -1.65 -4.24 7.30
C ILE A 64 -0.22 -4.68 7.03
N THR A 65 0.57 -4.78 8.09
CA THR A 65 1.95 -5.27 8.02
C THR A 65 1.99 -6.70 8.57
N THR A 66 2.40 -7.63 7.73
CA THR A 66 2.52 -9.04 8.09
C THR A 66 3.99 -9.43 8.10
N PRO A 67 4.56 -9.77 9.26
CA PRO A 67 5.94 -10.23 9.30
C PRO A 67 6.06 -11.63 8.68
N PHE A 68 7.18 -11.88 8.01
CA PHE A 68 7.47 -13.18 7.44
C PHE A 68 8.92 -13.55 7.71
N GLU A 69 9.20 -14.85 7.63
CA GLU A 69 10.52 -15.40 7.82
C GLU A 69 10.75 -16.47 6.77
N ILE A 70 11.87 -16.37 6.06
CA ILE A 70 12.27 -17.33 5.04
C ILE A 70 13.60 -17.93 5.42
N LYS A 71 13.67 -19.25 5.47
CA LYS A 71 14.91 -19.96 5.72
C LYS A 71 15.49 -20.46 4.41
N ASP A 72 16.73 -20.07 4.12
CA ASP A 72 17.47 -20.61 2.99
C ASP A 72 18.08 -21.95 3.40
N GLU A 73 17.59 -23.02 2.84
CA GLU A 73 18.05 -24.38 3.17
C GLU A 73 19.50 -24.63 2.75
N ALA A 74 19.97 -23.95 1.70
CA ALA A 74 21.33 -24.14 1.21
C ALA A 74 22.37 -23.54 2.13
N THR A 75 22.09 -22.41 2.77
CA THR A 75 23.04 -21.69 3.63
C THR A 75 22.66 -21.68 5.11
N GLY A 76 21.45 -22.07 5.43
CA GLY A 76 20.93 -22.00 6.80
C GLY A 76 20.59 -20.59 7.26
N LYS A 77 20.72 -19.60 6.38
CA LYS A 77 20.41 -18.22 6.71
C LYS A 77 18.91 -17.97 6.81
N ILE A 78 18.53 -17.14 7.78
CA ILE A 78 17.15 -16.77 7.99
C ILE A 78 16.97 -15.31 7.56
N PHE A 79 16.03 -15.08 6.65
CA PHE A 79 15.67 -13.75 6.18
C PHE A 79 14.34 -13.35 6.80
N LYS A 80 14.32 -12.22 7.48
CA LYS A 80 13.10 -11.66 8.08
C LYS A 80 12.69 -10.41 7.33
N GLY A 81 11.39 -10.25 7.11
CA GLY A 81 10.88 -9.07 6.44
C GLY A 81 9.41 -8.86 6.78
N ASN A 82 8.82 -7.89 6.10
CA ASN A 82 7.41 -7.57 6.25
C ASN A 82 6.77 -7.45 4.89
N SER A 83 5.57 -8.02 4.74
CA SER A 83 4.73 -7.75 3.60
C SER A 83 3.67 -6.73 3.99
N TYR A 84 3.24 -5.93 3.02
CA TYR A 84 2.31 -4.84 3.26
C TYR A 84 1.10 -4.98 2.35
N THR A 85 -0.09 -4.82 2.93
CA THR A 85 -1.34 -4.79 2.17
C THR A 85 -2.18 -3.62 2.67
N VAL A 86 -3.06 -3.14 1.80
CA VAL A 86 -4.04 -2.11 2.14
C VAL A 86 -5.41 -2.73 2.01
N GLN A 87 -6.22 -2.66 3.06
CA GLN A 87 -7.55 -3.21 3.08
C GLN A 87 -8.57 -2.11 3.36
N THR A 88 -9.63 -2.06 2.57
CA THR A 88 -10.69 -1.08 2.75
C THR A 88 -12.05 -1.74 2.49
N LYS A 89 -13.12 -1.07 2.95
CA LYS A 89 -14.48 -1.54 2.74
C LYS A 89 -15.33 -0.43 2.15
N ASP A 90 -16.27 -0.81 1.27
CA ASP A 90 -17.25 0.13 0.76
C ASP A 90 -18.45 0.23 1.71
N GLU A 91 -19.46 1.00 1.31
CA GLU A 91 -20.69 1.20 2.10
C GLU A 91 -21.47 -0.09 2.33
N ASN A 92 -21.33 -1.04 1.43
CA ASN A 92 -22.03 -2.32 1.51
C ASN A 92 -21.25 -3.37 2.32
N GLY A 93 -20.07 -3.01 2.82
CA GLY A 93 -19.23 -3.92 3.57
C GLY A 93 -18.35 -4.82 2.71
N GLU A 94 -18.34 -4.60 1.40
CA GLU A 94 -17.45 -5.35 0.51
C GLU A 94 -15.99 -4.94 0.72
N VAL A 95 -15.12 -5.93 0.90
CA VAL A 95 -13.72 -5.72 1.21
C VAL A 95 -12.89 -5.69 -0.05
N TYR A 96 -12.04 -4.67 -0.16
CA TYR A 96 -11.04 -4.55 -1.23
C TYR A 96 -9.67 -4.62 -0.61
N GLU A 97 -8.83 -5.50 -1.14
CA GLU A 97 -7.46 -5.66 -0.67
C GLU A 97 -6.49 -5.31 -1.78
N CYS A 98 -5.60 -4.35 -1.50
CA CYS A 98 -4.62 -3.88 -2.47
C CYS A 98 -3.22 -4.26 -2.01
N ASN A 99 -2.33 -4.46 -2.96
CA ASN A 99 -0.94 -4.76 -2.68
C ASN A 99 -0.13 -3.46 -2.59
N VAL A 100 0.80 -3.41 -1.65
CA VAL A 100 1.72 -2.30 -1.50
C VAL A 100 3.08 -2.74 -2.02
N LYS A 101 3.68 -1.93 -2.88
CA LYS A 101 4.95 -2.25 -3.54
C LYS A 101 6.02 -1.24 -3.17
N PRO A 102 6.78 -1.47 -2.08
CA PRO A 102 7.92 -0.61 -1.75
C PRO A 102 9.13 -1.00 -2.58
N TYR A 103 9.48 -0.16 -3.55
CA TYR A 103 10.60 -0.41 -4.45
C TYR A 103 11.92 0.18 -3.94
N ARG A 104 11.84 1.22 -3.11
CA ARG A 104 13.02 1.95 -2.62
C ARG A 104 13.15 1.81 -1.11
N ASN A 105 14.35 2.06 -0.60
CA ASN A 105 14.56 2.09 0.85
C ASN A 105 13.73 3.19 1.52
N SER A 106 13.55 4.33 0.85
CA SER A 106 12.70 5.41 1.35
C SER A 106 11.24 4.97 1.49
N ASP A 107 10.75 4.12 0.59
CA ASP A 107 9.39 3.59 0.66
C ASP A 107 9.22 2.73 1.93
N LYS A 108 10.18 1.86 2.19
CA LYS A 108 10.17 1.02 3.39
C LYS A 108 10.26 1.85 4.66
N THR A 109 11.07 2.92 4.63
CA THR A 109 11.20 3.84 5.76
C THR A 109 9.88 4.53 6.05
N LEU A 110 9.18 4.99 5.01
CA LEU A 110 7.87 5.62 5.18
C LEU A 110 6.87 4.64 5.80
N LEU A 111 6.81 3.42 5.30
CA LEU A 111 5.89 2.42 5.85
C LEU A 111 6.18 2.13 7.32
N ASN A 112 7.46 2.03 7.69
CA ASN A 112 7.84 1.84 9.09
C ASN A 112 7.46 3.04 9.97
N MET A 113 7.61 4.26 9.46
CA MET A 113 7.20 5.46 10.18
C MET A 113 5.69 5.48 10.42
N LEU A 114 4.89 5.09 9.44
CA LEU A 114 3.45 5.03 9.58
C LEU A 114 3.03 3.99 10.61
N MET A 115 3.74 2.87 10.68
CA MET A 115 3.46 1.83 11.67
C MET A 115 3.82 2.23 13.10
N LYS A 116 4.75 3.16 13.26
CA LYS A 116 5.17 3.65 14.58
C LYS A 116 4.27 4.73 15.16
N LYS A 117 3.44 5.36 14.34
CA LYS A 117 2.57 6.47 14.78
C LYS A 117 1.38 6.02 15.63
N ASN A 118 1.18 4.76 15.76
CA ASN A 118 0.15 4.22 16.66
C ASN A 118 0.81 3.68 17.93
#